data_d25bc5678cbe214fdcd2b7caabb5810b
#
_entry.id   d25bc5678cbe214fdcd2b7caabb5810b
#
_cell.length_a   1.000
_cell.length_b   1.000
_cell.length_c   1.000
_cell.angle_alpha   90.00
_cell.angle_beta   90.00
_cell.angle_gamma   90.00
#
_symmetry.space_group_name_H-M   'P 1'
#
loop_
_entity.id
_entity.type
_entity.pdbx_description
1 polymer ?
#
loop_
_entity_poly.entity_id
_entity_poly.type
_entity_poly.pdbx_seq_one_letter_code
_entity_poly.pdbx_strand_id
1 'polypeptide(L)'
;MLKSIKKYGILVLIAMIVMTSCMDKNKRKNNYPVPGIDFTLPVGHVYTIDTLLYMQQVEGTHHFTQDASVYGIVTDDETSGNLYKAAFIQDGDKAIELYMKSTSGLRIGDSVRVYLKGATLSEYSGTPQIQDLEPKNVTILANGLFLEPTEILTSQVNNSFKCRLVKFNHVEFRAADRDNTYAPDDAYGQFTLAQYDENCNLLDETIIVRTSNYASFAKRKLPQGNGSIIGILTYYSTGNAWQFTIRTISEVQMDNDPCEESVINPAGTGTQSDPYNIAAGIANQGTDDKWITGFIVGAANIATGSITNDSQISWGPTFTENANITNIILADNVDERDINKCVVVYLPSDAPSGIRNINLKDHPENWHKVLKVHGNLKAFLGKSGMKDTNEYELN
;
A
#
# COMPACT_ATOMS: atom_id res chain seq x y z
N MET A 1 43.46 22.52 34.57
CA MET A 1 42.29 22.27 33.66
C MET A 1 42.58 21.27 32.52
N LEU A 2 43.66 20.48 32.58
CA LEU A 2 44.04 19.54 31.49
C LEU A 2 43.94 18.04 31.88
N LYS A 3 43.38 17.69 33.03
CA LYS A 3 43.25 16.28 33.49
C LYS A 3 41.86 15.68 33.30
N SER A 4 40.83 16.47 32.89
CA SER A 4 39.44 16.02 32.73
C SER A 4 39.12 15.50 31.35
N ILE A 5 39.83 15.89 30.29
CA ILE A 5 39.50 15.57 28.91
C ILE A 5 39.92 14.14 28.50
N LYS A 6 40.89 13.54 29.18
CA LYS A 6 41.33 12.16 28.85
C LYS A 6 40.37 11.05 29.32
N LYS A 7 39.50 11.33 30.32
CA LYS A 7 38.60 10.31 30.89
C LYS A 7 37.31 10.10 30.08
N TYR A 8 36.87 11.10 29.35
CA TYR A 8 35.66 11.03 28.51
C TYR A 8 35.92 10.53 27.08
N GLY A 9 37.14 10.74 26.55
CA GLY A 9 37.52 10.24 25.24
C GLY A 9 37.61 8.72 25.14
N ILE A 10 38.03 8.06 26.26
CA ILE A 10 38.13 6.60 26.32
C ILE A 10 36.77 5.94 26.51
N LEU A 11 35.82 6.58 27.23
CA LEU A 11 34.44 6.07 27.38
C LEU A 11 33.62 6.15 26.07
N VAL A 12 33.82 7.18 25.27
CA VAL A 12 33.14 7.30 23.96
C VAL A 12 33.69 6.30 22.95
N LEU A 13 34.98 6.00 22.96
CA LEU A 13 35.59 4.98 22.10
C LEU A 13 35.14 3.56 22.47
N ILE A 14 34.99 3.27 23.78
CA ILE A 14 34.50 1.96 24.28
C ILE A 14 33.01 1.82 24.00
N ALA A 15 32.21 2.89 24.07
CA ALA A 15 30.78 2.85 23.70
C ALA A 15 30.58 2.63 22.18
N MET A 16 31.43 3.18 21.32
CA MET A 16 31.37 2.87 19.87
C MET A 16 31.81 1.44 19.55
N ILE A 17 32.73 0.85 20.28
CA ILE A 17 33.17 -0.54 20.07
C ILE A 17 32.13 -1.54 20.58
N VAL A 18 31.32 -1.20 21.59
CA VAL A 18 30.26 -2.09 22.10
C VAL A 18 28.99 -2.05 21.24
N MET A 19 28.72 -0.97 20.49
CA MET A 19 27.57 -0.89 19.59
C MET A 19 27.76 -1.63 18.26
N THR A 20 29.00 -2.02 17.91
CA THR A 20 29.28 -2.84 16.73
C THR A 20 29.25 -4.34 16.98
N SER A 21 29.04 -4.81 18.22
CA SER A 21 29.10 -6.24 18.56
C SER A 21 27.75 -6.95 18.65
N CYS A 22 26.63 -6.28 18.42
CA CYS A 22 25.29 -6.88 18.39
C CYS A 22 24.73 -7.09 16.98
N MET A 23 25.57 -7.13 15.95
CA MET A 23 25.13 -7.62 14.65
C MET A 23 25.21 -9.14 14.65
N ASP A 24 24.05 -9.75 14.54
CA ASP A 24 23.79 -11.18 14.59
C ASP A 24 24.71 -11.98 13.64
N LYS A 25 25.73 -12.63 14.21
CA LYS A 25 26.64 -13.55 13.49
C LYS A 25 25.95 -14.81 12.98
N ASN A 26 24.65 -14.98 13.21
CA ASN A 26 23.89 -16.20 12.92
C ASN A 26 23.05 -16.16 11.63
N LYS A 27 23.06 -15.07 10.84
CA LYS A 27 22.22 -14.95 9.64
C LYS A 27 22.61 -15.86 8.45
N ARG A 28 23.71 -16.63 8.54
CA ARG A 28 24.13 -17.54 7.44
C ARG A 28 23.87 -19.03 7.74
N LYS A 29 22.88 -19.37 8.56
CA LYS A 29 22.58 -20.80 8.90
C LYS A 29 21.66 -21.51 7.93
N ASN A 30 21.25 -20.90 6.83
CA ASN A 30 20.49 -21.61 5.80
C ASN A 30 21.45 -22.11 4.72
N ASN A 31 21.26 -23.33 4.27
CA ASN A 31 22.08 -24.10 3.29
C ASN A 31 22.16 -23.49 1.88
N TYR A 32 22.24 -22.20 1.74
CA TYR A 32 22.48 -21.56 0.44
C TYR A 32 23.98 -21.56 0.14
N PRO A 33 24.40 -21.88 -1.09
CA PRO A 33 25.80 -21.76 -1.46
C PRO A 33 26.24 -20.31 -1.26
N VAL A 34 27.22 -20.09 -0.40
CA VAL A 34 27.90 -18.80 -0.28
C VAL A 34 28.78 -18.70 -1.52
N PRO A 35 28.68 -17.64 -2.33
CA PRO A 35 29.63 -17.41 -3.41
C PRO A 35 31.04 -17.45 -2.83
N GLY A 36 31.90 -18.33 -3.35
CA GLY A 36 33.29 -18.35 -2.94
C GLY A 36 33.93 -17.02 -3.26
N ILE A 37 34.81 -16.52 -2.36
CA ILE A 37 35.63 -15.36 -2.69
C ILE A 37 36.63 -15.82 -3.76
N ASP A 38 36.29 -15.63 -5.02
CA ASP A 38 37.19 -15.94 -6.13
C ASP A 38 37.94 -14.68 -6.55
N PHE A 39 39.11 -14.46 -5.94
CA PHE A 39 40.01 -13.39 -6.34
C PHE A 39 40.77 -13.73 -7.64
N THR A 40 40.57 -14.89 -8.25
CA THR A 40 41.26 -15.30 -9.48
C THR A 40 40.65 -14.64 -10.72
N LEU A 41 39.39 -14.19 -10.67
CA LEU A 41 38.77 -13.49 -11.79
C LEU A 41 39.39 -12.08 -11.94
N PRO A 42 39.83 -11.71 -13.16
CA PRO A 42 40.38 -10.39 -13.40
C PRO A 42 39.37 -9.28 -13.10
N VAL A 43 39.84 -8.12 -12.69
CA VAL A 43 38.96 -6.96 -12.47
C VAL A 43 38.47 -6.42 -13.82
N GLY A 44 39.38 -6.33 -14.79
CA GLY A 44 39.09 -5.77 -16.11
C GLY A 44 38.70 -4.29 -16.07
N HIS A 45 37.92 -3.86 -17.04
CA HIS A 45 37.36 -2.51 -17.06
C HIS A 45 36.29 -2.37 -15.96
N VAL A 46 36.34 -1.31 -15.16
CA VAL A 46 35.36 -1.04 -14.10
C VAL A 46 34.29 -0.09 -14.62
N TYR A 47 33.06 -0.59 -14.71
CA TYR A 47 31.88 0.23 -14.99
C TYR A 47 31.23 0.70 -13.68
N THR A 48 30.68 1.91 -13.68
CA THR A 48 29.70 2.31 -12.67
C THR A 48 28.31 1.81 -13.06
N ILE A 49 27.42 1.66 -12.11
CA ILE A 49 26.01 1.30 -12.41
C ILE A 49 25.40 2.37 -13.34
N ASP A 50 25.70 3.66 -13.12
CA ASP A 50 25.24 4.75 -13.98
C ASP A 50 25.67 4.56 -15.45
N THR A 51 26.92 4.18 -15.67
CA THR A 51 27.43 3.88 -17.03
C THR A 51 26.68 2.70 -17.65
N LEU A 52 26.41 1.64 -16.89
CA LEU A 52 25.66 0.49 -17.38
C LEU A 52 24.22 0.87 -17.76
N LEU A 53 23.55 1.67 -16.93
CA LEU A 53 22.20 2.15 -17.21
C LEU A 53 22.18 3.02 -18.48
N TYR A 54 23.16 3.90 -18.66
CA TYR A 54 23.30 4.69 -19.87
C TYR A 54 23.55 3.83 -21.12
N MET A 55 24.44 2.82 -21.02
CA MET A 55 24.67 1.87 -22.11
C MET A 55 23.39 1.12 -22.49
N GLN A 56 22.64 0.64 -21.50
CA GLN A 56 21.37 -0.06 -21.76
C GLN A 56 20.35 0.86 -22.45
N GLN A 57 20.28 2.13 -22.04
CA GLN A 57 19.36 3.10 -22.64
C GLN A 57 19.72 3.42 -24.11
N VAL A 58 21.01 3.49 -24.45
CA VAL A 58 21.47 3.90 -25.79
C VAL A 58 21.62 2.71 -26.73
N GLU A 59 22.20 1.61 -26.25
CA GLU A 59 22.53 0.45 -27.05
C GLU A 59 21.46 -0.67 -26.97
N GLY A 60 20.58 -0.62 -25.94
CA GLY A 60 19.67 -1.71 -25.62
C GLY A 60 20.39 -2.88 -24.96
N THR A 61 20.42 -4.04 -25.62
CA THR A 61 21.10 -5.23 -25.12
C THR A 61 22.60 -5.19 -25.44
N HIS A 62 23.45 -5.41 -24.41
CA HIS A 62 24.92 -5.44 -24.57
C HIS A 62 25.49 -6.73 -23.98
N HIS A 63 26.28 -7.49 -24.76
CA HIS A 63 26.98 -8.69 -24.33
C HIS A 63 28.44 -8.39 -23.99
N PHE A 64 28.86 -8.66 -22.75
CA PHE A 64 30.22 -8.42 -22.30
C PHE A 64 31.17 -9.53 -22.79
N THR A 65 32.05 -9.23 -23.72
CA THR A 65 33.06 -10.17 -24.25
C THR A 65 34.43 -9.98 -23.65
N GLN A 66 34.70 -8.84 -23.03
CA GLN A 66 35.97 -8.48 -22.41
C GLN A 66 35.87 -8.54 -20.89
N ASP A 67 37.02 -8.62 -20.23
CA ASP A 67 37.09 -8.59 -18.77
C ASP A 67 36.61 -7.23 -18.27
N ALA A 68 35.54 -7.26 -17.47
CA ALA A 68 34.92 -6.08 -16.89
C ALA A 68 34.27 -6.42 -15.55
N SER A 69 34.05 -5.42 -14.73
CA SER A 69 33.41 -5.55 -13.41
C SER A 69 32.55 -4.34 -13.09
N VAL A 70 31.53 -4.56 -12.23
CA VAL A 70 30.76 -3.51 -11.57
C VAL A 70 30.71 -3.80 -10.07
N TYR A 71 30.57 -2.75 -9.26
CA TYR A 71 30.52 -2.82 -7.81
C TYR A 71 29.19 -2.29 -7.30
N GLY A 72 28.76 -2.76 -6.12
CA GLY A 72 27.57 -2.26 -5.44
C GLY A 72 27.35 -2.95 -4.10
N ILE A 73 26.36 -2.45 -3.37
CA ILE A 73 25.86 -3.05 -2.13
C ILE A 73 24.54 -3.74 -2.45
N VAL A 74 24.39 -4.98 -2.00
CA VAL A 74 23.15 -5.75 -2.16
C VAL A 74 22.04 -5.10 -1.34
N THR A 75 21.00 -4.66 -2.01
CA THR A 75 19.84 -3.98 -1.41
C THR A 75 18.63 -4.89 -1.28
N ASP A 76 18.52 -5.97 -2.08
CA ASP A 76 17.53 -7.02 -1.91
C ASP A 76 18.09 -8.35 -2.37
N ASP A 77 17.60 -9.46 -1.79
CA ASP A 77 18.07 -10.81 -2.03
C ASP A 77 16.93 -11.85 -2.02
N GLU A 78 17.26 -13.11 -2.29
CA GLU A 78 16.30 -14.21 -2.36
C GLU A 78 15.83 -14.76 -0.99
N THR A 79 16.31 -14.22 0.14
CA THR A 79 16.10 -14.81 1.48
C THR A 79 14.64 -14.85 1.88
N SER A 80 13.89 -13.82 1.53
CA SER A 80 12.47 -13.75 1.82
C SER A 80 11.61 -14.68 0.95
N GLY A 81 12.14 -15.16 -0.19
CA GLY A 81 11.40 -15.87 -1.22
C GLY A 81 10.56 -14.96 -2.12
N ASN A 82 10.65 -13.65 -1.95
CA ASN A 82 9.94 -12.69 -2.81
C ASN A 82 10.66 -12.51 -4.16
N LEU A 83 11.95 -12.75 -4.20
CA LEU A 83 12.76 -12.85 -5.41
C LEU A 83 13.17 -14.30 -5.69
N TYR A 84 13.40 -14.63 -6.96
CA TYR A 84 13.92 -15.90 -7.41
C TYR A 84 15.06 -15.72 -8.41
N LYS A 85 16.25 -16.23 -8.07
CA LYS A 85 17.48 -16.07 -8.87
C LYS A 85 17.83 -14.59 -9.15
N ALA A 86 17.42 -13.70 -8.28
CA ALA A 86 17.61 -12.28 -8.45
C ALA A 86 18.13 -11.63 -7.18
N ALA A 87 18.89 -10.56 -7.36
CA ALA A 87 19.29 -9.64 -6.29
C ALA A 87 19.37 -8.23 -6.89
N PHE A 88 19.23 -7.23 -6.06
CA PHE A 88 19.45 -5.83 -6.46
C PHE A 88 20.74 -5.32 -5.84
N ILE A 89 21.53 -4.59 -6.63
CA ILE A 89 22.72 -3.87 -6.13
C ILE A 89 22.58 -2.38 -6.37
N GLN A 90 23.09 -1.59 -5.45
CA GLN A 90 23.07 -0.12 -5.52
C GLN A 90 24.43 0.45 -5.18
N ASP A 91 24.82 1.51 -5.91
CA ASP A 91 25.99 2.36 -5.65
C ASP A 91 25.54 3.83 -5.75
N GLY A 92 25.61 4.54 -4.61
CA GLY A 92 25.06 5.89 -4.48
C GLY A 92 23.56 5.93 -4.79
N ASP A 93 23.20 6.70 -5.82
CA ASP A 93 21.82 6.88 -6.29
C ASP A 93 21.47 6.02 -7.52
N LYS A 94 22.28 5.04 -7.88
CA LYS A 94 22.08 4.16 -9.03
C LYS A 94 22.00 2.70 -8.59
N ALA A 95 21.05 1.98 -9.17
CA ALA A 95 20.82 0.58 -8.84
C ALA A 95 20.46 -0.24 -10.08
N ILE A 96 20.71 -1.55 -10.02
CA ILE A 96 20.45 -2.48 -11.12
C ILE A 96 20.13 -3.87 -10.57
N GLU A 97 19.31 -4.61 -11.27
CA GLU A 97 19.02 -6.01 -10.96
C GLU A 97 20.13 -6.94 -11.46
N LEU A 98 20.50 -7.94 -10.64
CA LEU A 98 21.31 -9.09 -11.02
C LEU A 98 20.40 -10.28 -11.20
N TYR A 99 20.29 -10.84 -12.42
CA TYR A 99 19.53 -12.04 -12.67
C TYR A 99 20.49 -13.21 -12.89
N MET A 100 20.42 -14.19 -11.98
CA MET A 100 21.38 -15.27 -11.85
C MET A 100 20.89 -16.55 -12.54
N LYS A 101 21.80 -17.41 -13.01
CA LYS A 101 21.46 -18.74 -13.53
C LYS A 101 20.97 -19.71 -12.45
N SER A 102 21.41 -19.50 -11.22
CA SER A 102 20.98 -20.25 -10.03
C SER A 102 20.91 -19.32 -8.82
N THR A 103 20.46 -19.82 -7.66
CA THR A 103 20.43 -19.06 -6.41
C THR A 103 21.81 -18.47 -6.10
N SER A 104 21.83 -17.18 -5.73
CA SER A 104 23.08 -16.42 -5.58
C SER A 104 23.76 -16.64 -4.23
N GLY A 105 23.00 -16.86 -3.18
CA GLY A 105 23.47 -16.88 -1.79
C GLY A 105 23.87 -15.51 -1.26
N LEU A 106 23.62 -14.43 -2.00
CA LEU A 106 23.83 -13.06 -1.57
C LEU A 106 22.91 -12.69 -0.42
N ARG A 107 23.30 -11.67 0.36
CA ARG A 107 22.53 -11.12 1.46
C ARG A 107 22.49 -9.61 1.40
N ILE A 108 21.37 -9.04 1.82
CA ILE A 108 21.26 -7.59 2.04
C ILE A 108 22.45 -7.11 2.86
N GLY A 109 23.14 -6.06 2.38
CA GLY A 109 24.33 -5.50 3.00
C GLY A 109 25.65 -6.17 2.58
N ASP A 110 25.65 -7.14 1.67
CA ASP A 110 26.89 -7.59 1.03
C ASP A 110 27.40 -6.52 0.07
N SER A 111 28.66 -6.09 0.23
CA SER A 111 29.38 -5.35 -0.80
C SER A 111 29.94 -6.34 -1.80
N VAL A 112 29.65 -6.16 -3.06
CA VAL A 112 29.99 -7.12 -4.09
C VAL A 112 30.77 -6.50 -5.26
N ARG A 113 31.62 -7.32 -5.87
CA ARG A 113 32.12 -7.15 -7.22
C ARG A 113 31.47 -8.17 -8.12
N VAL A 114 30.83 -7.72 -9.18
CA VAL A 114 30.22 -8.56 -10.21
C VAL A 114 31.11 -8.57 -11.44
N TYR A 115 31.65 -9.72 -11.82
CA TYR A 115 32.44 -9.91 -13.04
C TYR A 115 31.49 -10.11 -14.23
N LEU A 116 31.64 -9.28 -15.24
CA LEU A 116 30.65 -9.12 -16.31
C LEU A 116 30.92 -9.96 -17.56
N LYS A 117 32.16 -10.42 -17.82
CA LYS A 117 32.46 -11.19 -19.04
C LYS A 117 31.57 -12.43 -19.16
N GLY A 118 30.86 -12.53 -20.27
CA GLY A 118 29.88 -13.57 -20.54
C GLY A 118 28.46 -13.24 -20.04
N ALA A 119 28.30 -12.14 -19.30
CA ALA A 119 26.99 -11.64 -18.91
C ALA A 119 26.38 -10.73 -19.99
N THR A 120 25.08 -10.51 -19.86
CA THR A 120 24.30 -9.68 -20.77
C THR A 120 23.65 -8.54 -19.97
N LEU A 121 23.91 -7.32 -20.34
CA LEU A 121 23.16 -6.15 -19.89
C LEU A 121 21.90 -6.03 -20.77
N SER A 122 20.73 -5.94 -20.17
CA SER A 122 19.44 -5.87 -20.86
C SER A 122 18.38 -5.18 -20.00
N GLU A 123 17.17 -5.23 -20.47
CA GLU A 123 15.99 -4.83 -19.71
C GLU A 123 14.94 -5.96 -19.76
N TYR A 124 14.33 -6.25 -18.63
CA TYR A 124 13.18 -7.13 -18.58
C TYR A 124 11.94 -6.38 -18.10
N SER A 125 10.95 -6.27 -18.98
CA SER A 125 9.68 -5.58 -18.69
C SER A 125 9.83 -4.18 -18.08
N GLY A 126 10.84 -3.41 -18.51
CA GLY A 126 11.09 -2.06 -18.04
C GLY A 126 12.09 -1.95 -16.87
N THR A 127 12.57 -3.07 -16.35
CA THR A 127 13.58 -3.12 -15.28
C THR A 127 14.95 -3.45 -15.86
N PRO A 128 15.98 -2.58 -15.71
CA PRO A 128 17.33 -2.85 -16.20
C PRO A 128 18.00 -3.95 -15.38
N GLN A 129 18.61 -4.93 -16.06
CA GLN A 129 19.24 -6.05 -15.40
C GLN A 129 20.53 -6.52 -16.07
N ILE A 130 21.41 -7.12 -15.28
CA ILE A 130 22.54 -7.91 -15.73
C ILE A 130 22.15 -9.38 -15.60
N GLN A 131 22.00 -10.07 -16.73
CA GLN A 131 21.58 -11.48 -16.77
C GLN A 131 22.72 -12.41 -17.21
N ASP A 132 22.46 -13.71 -17.22
CA ASP A 132 23.42 -14.77 -17.51
C ASP A 132 24.55 -14.94 -16.48
N LEU A 133 24.41 -14.32 -15.32
CA LEU A 133 25.37 -14.42 -14.24
C LEU A 133 25.34 -15.80 -13.56
N GLU A 134 26.50 -16.37 -13.32
CA GLU A 134 26.67 -17.50 -12.41
C GLU A 134 27.10 -16.99 -11.02
N PRO A 135 26.77 -17.69 -9.91
CA PRO A 135 27.20 -17.24 -8.58
C PRO A 135 28.69 -17.00 -8.45
N LYS A 136 29.53 -17.76 -9.16
CA LYS A 136 30.99 -17.57 -9.18
C LYS A 136 31.44 -16.22 -9.79
N ASN A 137 30.57 -15.56 -10.57
CA ASN A 137 30.87 -14.22 -11.12
C ASN A 137 30.76 -13.12 -10.05
N VAL A 138 30.20 -13.42 -8.89
CA VAL A 138 29.99 -12.45 -7.82
C VAL A 138 30.94 -12.71 -6.66
N THR A 139 31.82 -11.76 -6.37
CA THR A 139 32.76 -11.81 -5.25
C THR A 139 32.23 -10.91 -4.11
N ILE A 140 31.97 -11.48 -2.93
CA ILE A 140 31.61 -10.70 -1.74
C ILE A 140 32.91 -10.11 -1.16
N LEU A 141 32.97 -8.78 -1.07
CA LEU A 141 34.10 -8.03 -0.56
C LEU A 141 33.98 -7.71 0.94
N ALA A 142 32.75 -7.43 1.37
CA ALA A 142 32.40 -7.16 2.76
C ALA A 142 30.94 -7.56 2.97
N ASN A 143 30.50 -7.65 4.22
CA ASN A 143 29.11 -7.96 4.55
C ASN A 143 28.61 -7.12 5.74
N GLY A 144 27.29 -7.05 5.90
CA GLY A 144 26.65 -6.33 6.99
C GLY A 144 26.71 -4.81 6.85
N LEU A 145 26.89 -4.30 5.61
CA LEU A 145 26.80 -2.87 5.35
C LEU A 145 25.33 -2.45 5.40
N PHE A 146 25.12 -1.25 5.92
CA PHE A 146 23.80 -0.62 5.92
C PHE A 146 23.75 0.46 4.82
N LEU A 147 22.72 0.42 3.99
CA LEU A 147 22.39 1.47 3.04
C LEU A 147 21.08 2.10 3.48
N GLU A 148 21.10 3.41 3.69
CA GLU A 148 19.90 4.18 4.05
C GLU A 148 18.93 4.21 2.86
N PRO A 149 17.65 3.84 3.04
CA PRO A 149 16.67 3.97 1.98
C PRO A 149 16.40 5.45 1.67
N THR A 150 16.22 5.78 0.39
CA THR A 150 15.83 7.14 0.00
C THR A 150 14.35 7.34 0.32
N GLU A 151 14.02 8.30 1.19
CA GLU A 151 12.64 8.67 1.45
C GLU A 151 12.09 9.53 0.31
N ILE A 152 10.96 9.13 -0.25
CA ILE A 152 10.28 9.84 -1.34
C ILE A 152 8.76 9.75 -1.18
N LEU A 153 8.04 10.65 -1.84
CA LEU A 153 6.60 10.51 -2.05
C LEU A 153 6.34 9.57 -3.23
N THR A 154 5.22 8.85 -3.20
CA THR A 154 4.80 7.98 -4.31
C THR A 154 4.61 8.78 -5.60
N SER A 155 4.11 10.02 -5.52
CA SER A 155 3.97 10.96 -6.65
C SER A 155 5.30 11.44 -7.25
N GLN A 156 6.43 11.25 -6.55
CA GLN A 156 7.77 11.61 -7.04
C GLN A 156 8.44 10.46 -7.81
N VAL A 157 7.83 9.28 -7.81
CA VAL A 157 8.40 8.09 -8.46
C VAL A 157 8.57 8.32 -9.96
N ASN A 158 9.77 8.03 -10.45
CA ASN A 158 10.15 8.16 -11.86
C ASN A 158 11.32 7.21 -12.20
N ASN A 159 11.76 7.21 -13.45
CA ASN A 159 12.80 6.29 -13.93
C ASN A 159 14.13 6.35 -13.18
N SER A 160 14.46 7.46 -12.50
CA SER A 160 15.70 7.56 -11.71
C SER A 160 15.67 6.71 -10.43
N PHE A 161 14.49 6.23 -10.03
CA PHE A 161 14.30 5.38 -8.84
C PHE A 161 14.20 3.88 -9.17
N LYS A 162 14.26 3.48 -10.45
CA LYS A 162 14.25 2.06 -10.82
C LYS A 162 15.36 1.28 -10.11
N CYS A 163 15.03 0.13 -9.58
CA CYS A 163 15.90 -0.78 -8.84
C CYS A 163 16.41 -0.24 -7.49
N ARG A 164 16.09 0.98 -7.11
CA ARG A 164 16.61 1.63 -5.90
C ARG A 164 15.85 1.20 -4.66
N LEU A 165 16.58 1.22 -3.55
CA LEU A 165 16.04 1.10 -2.21
C LEU A 165 15.38 2.42 -1.81
N VAL A 166 14.06 2.37 -1.60
CA VAL A 166 13.27 3.54 -1.21
C VAL A 166 12.41 3.24 0.01
N LYS A 167 11.98 4.31 0.68
CA LYS A 167 11.04 4.27 1.79
C LYS A 167 9.88 5.22 1.48
N PHE A 168 8.67 4.72 1.68
CA PHE A 168 7.46 5.54 1.72
C PHE A 168 6.97 5.68 3.16
N ASN A 169 6.58 6.88 3.54
CA ASN A 169 5.94 7.19 4.81
C ASN A 169 4.48 7.57 4.59
N HIS A 170 3.67 7.48 5.65
CA HIS A 170 2.23 7.78 5.62
C HIS A 170 1.49 6.98 4.53
N VAL A 171 1.81 5.70 4.42
CA VAL A 171 1.21 4.81 3.45
C VAL A 171 0.41 3.71 4.12
N GLU A 172 -0.58 3.20 3.40
CA GLU A 172 -1.42 2.07 3.81
C GLU A 172 -1.94 1.30 2.60
N PHE A 173 -2.35 0.08 2.80
CA PHE A 173 -3.12 -0.66 1.79
C PHE A 173 -4.57 -0.15 1.78
N ARG A 174 -5.20 -0.17 0.60
CA ARG A 174 -6.60 0.24 0.46
C ARG A 174 -7.50 -0.60 1.38
N ALA A 175 -8.49 0.03 1.99
CA ALA A 175 -9.40 -0.64 2.92
C ALA A 175 -10.05 -1.88 2.32
N ALA A 176 -10.39 -1.87 1.02
CA ALA A 176 -10.94 -3.02 0.31
C ALA A 176 -9.99 -4.21 0.21
N ASP A 177 -8.69 -4.02 0.36
CA ASP A 177 -7.65 -5.05 0.20
C ASP A 177 -7.21 -5.65 1.54
N ARG A 178 -7.42 -4.97 2.66
CA ARG A 178 -6.83 -5.30 3.97
C ARG A 178 -7.18 -6.70 4.50
N ASP A 179 -8.32 -7.25 4.09
CA ASP A 179 -8.71 -8.61 4.46
C ASP A 179 -7.94 -9.71 3.72
N ASN A 180 -7.17 -9.35 2.71
CA ASN A 180 -6.34 -10.29 1.97
C ASN A 180 -5.05 -10.64 2.72
N THR A 181 -4.36 -11.67 2.23
CA THR A 181 -2.98 -11.96 2.55
C THR A 181 -2.05 -11.31 1.52
N TYR A 182 -0.74 -11.16 1.82
CA TYR A 182 0.21 -10.56 0.88
C TYR A 182 0.25 -11.23 -0.49
N ALA A 183 -0.01 -12.54 -0.56
CA ALA A 183 -0.23 -13.24 -1.82
C ALA A 183 -1.16 -14.45 -1.64
N PRO A 184 -2.01 -14.80 -2.65
CA PRO A 184 -2.77 -16.04 -2.69
C PRO A 184 -1.86 -17.27 -2.84
N ASP A 185 -2.43 -18.49 -2.87
CA ASP A 185 -1.63 -19.73 -2.92
C ASP A 185 -0.94 -19.97 -4.25
N ASP A 186 -1.54 -19.54 -5.34
CA ASP A 186 -1.19 -19.92 -6.71
C ASP A 186 -0.81 -18.74 -7.62
N ALA A 187 -0.76 -17.51 -7.06
CA ALA A 187 -0.46 -16.30 -7.83
C ALA A 187 0.31 -15.27 -7.02
N TYR A 188 0.86 -14.27 -7.70
CA TYR A 188 1.39 -13.08 -7.05
C TYR A 188 0.25 -12.26 -6.42
N GLY A 189 0.47 -11.75 -5.22
CA GLY A 189 -0.33 -10.66 -4.66
C GLY A 189 0.03 -9.34 -5.33
N GLN A 190 -0.98 -8.52 -5.61
CA GLN A 190 -0.82 -7.20 -6.20
C GLN A 190 -1.85 -6.28 -5.55
N PHE A 191 -1.39 -5.41 -4.66
CA PHE A 191 -2.27 -4.54 -3.88
C PHE A 191 -1.80 -3.09 -4.00
N THR A 192 -2.77 -2.20 -4.11
CA THR A 192 -2.50 -0.77 -4.23
C THR A 192 -2.03 -0.20 -2.89
N LEU A 193 -0.93 0.54 -2.93
CA LEU A 193 -0.42 1.33 -1.82
C LEU A 193 -0.91 2.77 -1.98
N ALA A 194 -1.69 3.25 -1.03
CA ALA A 194 -2.16 4.63 -0.97
C ALA A 194 -1.25 5.43 -0.04
N GLN A 195 -0.91 6.66 -0.43
CA GLN A 195 -0.16 7.60 0.39
C GLN A 195 -1.03 8.78 0.80
N TYR A 196 -0.92 9.17 2.04
CA TYR A 196 -1.68 10.27 2.65
C TYR A 196 -0.75 11.34 3.23
N ASP A 197 -1.28 12.56 3.43
CA ASP A 197 -0.62 13.57 4.23
C ASP A 197 -0.91 13.38 5.74
N GLU A 198 -0.37 14.25 6.59
CA GLU A 198 -0.56 14.21 8.04
C GLU A 198 -2.03 14.45 8.48
N ASN A 199 -2.87 14.97 7.58
CA ASN A 199 -4.30 15.22 7.81
C ASN A 199 -5.19 14.15 7.16
N CYS A 200 -4.60 13.03 6.72
CA CYS A 200 -5.29 11.94 6.02
C CYS A 200 -5.94 12.36 4.69
N ASN A 201 -5.41 13.38 4.01
CA ASN A 201 -5.78 13.63 2.62
C ASN A 201 -4.99 12.71 1.70
N LEU A 202 -5.68 12.01 0.81
CA LEU A 202 -5.06 11.13 -0.17
C LEU A 202 -4.16 11.94 -1.12
N LEU A 203 -2.89 11.56 -1.22
CA LEU A 203 -1.89 12.18 -2.10
C LEU A 203 -1.73 11.41 -3.40
N ASP A 204 -1.64 10.08 -3.33
CA ASP A 204 -1.42 9.21 -4.49
C ASP A 204 -1.74 7.74 -4.15
N GLU A 205 -2.11 6.95 -5.17
CA GLU A 205 -2.41 5.51 -5.07
C GLU A 205 -1.95 4.74 -6.31
N THR A 206 -0.82 5.11 -6.88
CA THR A 206 -0.35 4.53 -8.16
C THR A 206 0.62 3.38 -8.00
N ILE A 207 1.15 3.13 -6.80
CA ILE A 207 2.15 2.10 -6.53
C ILE A 207 1.49 0.76 -6.23
N ILE A 208 1.90 -0.28 -6.94
CA ILE A 208 1.45 -1.66 -6.70
C ILE A 208 2.51 -2.39 -5.86
N VAL A 209 2.15 -2.79 -4.66
CA VAL A 209 2.96 -3.73 -3.88
C VAL A 209 2.79 -5.12 -4.47
N ARG A 210 3.88 -5.67 -5.02
CA ARG A 210 3.88 -7.00 -5.65
C ARG A 210 4.61 -8.00 -4.75
N THR A 211 3.92 -9.08 -4.39
CA THR A 211 4.44 -10.13 -3.52
C THR A 211 4.32 -11.50 -4.17
N SER A 212 5.42 -12.26 -4.18
CA SER A 212 5.44 -13.65 -4.62
C SER A 212 4.68 -14.55 -3.65
N ASN A 213 3.93 -15.51 -4.14
CA ASN A 213 3.32 -16.55 -3.30
C ASN A 213 4.35 -17.48 -2.62
N TYR A 214 5.63 -17.43 -3.04
CA TYR A 214 6.74 -18.11 -2.37
C TYR A 214 7.39 -17.29 -1.27
N ALA A 215 7.00 -16.02 -1.09
CA ALA A 215 7.54 -15.19 -0.02
C ALA A 215 7.19 -15.79 1.36
N SER A 216 8.13 -15.79 2.27
CA SER A 216 7.96 -16.34 3.63
C SER A 216 6.84 -15.67 4.42
N PHE A 217 6.42 -14.49 4.00
CA PHE A 217 5.32 -13.71 4.57
C PHE A 217 4.05 -13.69 3.70
N ALA A 218 4.02 -14.41 2.57
CA ALA A 218 2.89 -14.41 1.62
C ALA A 218 1.52 -14.65 2.29
N LYS A 219 1.47 -15.51 3.31
CA LYS A 219 0.23 -15.88 4.03
C LYS A 219 -0.12 -14.96 5.21
N ARG A 220 0.71 -13.97 5.51
CA ARG A 220 0.35 -12.98 6.51
C ARG A 220 -0.73 -12.06 5.95
N LYS A 221 -1.64 -11.64 6.83
CA LYS A 221 -2.63 -10.60 6.51
C LYS A 221 -1.93 -9.28 6.19
N LEU A 222 -2.52 -8.52 5.28
CA LEU A 222 -2.09 -7.13 5.05
C LEU A 222 -2.28 -6.30 6.33
N PRO A 223 -1.42 -5.32 6.59
CA PRO A 223 -1.60 -4.37 7.69
C PRO A 223 -2.94 -3.66 7.61
N GLN A 224 -3.51 -3.36 8.74
CA GLN A 224 -4.80 -2.67 8.84
C GLN A 224 -4.65 -1.15 8.98
N GLY A 225 -3.44 -0.69 9.28
CA GLY A 225 -3.16 0.71 9.60
C GLY A 225 -2.25 1.42 8.63
N ASN A 226 -1.92 2.66 8.98
CA ASN A 226 -1.03 3.55 8.25
C ASN A 226 0.40 3.50 8.83
N GLY A 227 1.41 3.84 8.03
CA GLY A 227 2.78 3.90 8.52
C GLY A 227 3.83 4.00 7.43
N SER A 228 4.87 3.17 7.51
CA SER A 228 5.97 3.20 6.54
C SER A 228 6.29 1.83 5.97
N ILE A 229 6.88 1.84 4.78
CA ILE A 229 7.34 0.63 4.07
C ILE A 229 8.67 0.90 3.37
N ILE A 230 9.59 -0.08 3.42
CA ILE A 230 10.87 -0.05 2.71
C ILE A 230 10.92 -1.19 1.70
N GLY A 231 11.43 -0.92 0.51
CA GLY A 231 11.57 -1.93 -0.54
C GLY A 231 12.22 -1.40 -1.81
N ILE A 232 12.13 -2.19 -2.84
CA ILE A 232 12.72 -1.90 -4.15
C ILE A 232 11.63 -1.46 -5.14
N LEU A 233 11.87 -0.38 -5.85
CA LEU A 233 11.02 0.07 -6.95
C LEU A 233 11.41 -0.60 -8.27
N THR A 234 10.45 -1.18 -8.97
CA THR A 234 10.59 -1.67 -10.33
C THR A 234 9.49 -1.10 -11.22
N TYR A 235 9.66 -1.21 -12.52
CA TYR A 235 8.64 -0.77 -13.47
C TYR A 235 8.23 -1.93 -14.39
N TYR A 236 6.92 -2.19 -14.45
CA TYR A 236 6.35 -3.21 -15.32
C TYR A 236 5.80 -2.54 -16.58
N SER A 237 6.59 -2.54 -17.66
CA SER A 237 6.27 -1.82 -18.90
C SER A 237 5.01 -2.30 -19.59
N THR A 238 4.74 -3.61 -19.60
CA THR A 238 3.54 -4.18 -20.23
C THR A 238 2.26 -3.70 -19.55
N GLY A 239 2.27 -3.56 -18.22
CA GLY A 239 1.14 -3.07 -17.42
C GLY A 239 1.18 -1.56 -17.18
N ASN A 240 2.22 -0.86 -17.65
CA ASN A 240 2.45 0.57 -17.40
C ASN A 240 2.31 0.93 -15.90
N ALA A 241 2.92 0.13 -15.03
CA ALA A 241 2.74 0.25 -13.59
C ALA A 241 4.06 0.24 -12.84
N TRP A 242 4.17 1.11 -11.84
CA TRP A 242 5.23 1.02 -10.83
C TRP A 242 4.90 -0.09 -9.85
N GLN A 243 5.88 -0.96 -9.62
CA GLN A 243 5.79 -2.05 -8.66
C GLN A 243 6.79 -1.84 -7.53
N PHE A 244 6.38 -2.22 -6.35
CA PHE A 244 7.19 -2.13 -5.14
C PHE A 244 7.33 -3.53 -4.53
N THR A 245 8.56 -3.96 -4.32
CA THR A 245 8.89 -5.29 -3.77
C THR A 245 9.37 -5.15 -2.34
N ILE A 246 8.67 -5.79 -1.40
CA ILE A 246 9.05 -5.85 0.01
C ILE A 246 10.24 -6.81 0.16
N ARG A 247 11.31 -6.36 0.80
CA ARG A 247 12.51 -7.15 1.06
C ARG A 247 12.32 -8.09 2.26
N THR A 248 11.89 -7.51 3.36
CA THR A 248 11.58 -8.23 4.61
C THR A 248 10.32 -7.70 5.25
N ILE A 249 9.55 -8.56 5.88
CA ILE A 249 8.30 -8.15 6.53
C ILE A 249 8.50 -7.18 7.71
N SER A 250 9.66 -7.19 8.33
CA SER A 250 10.01 -6.27 9.43
C SER A 250 10.16 -4.81 8.97
N GLU A 251 10.24 -4.58 7.67
CA GLU A 251 10.32 -3.23 7.07
C GLU A 251 8.94 -2.67 6.68
N VAL A 252 7.89 -3.39 6.98
CA VAL A 252 6.51 -2.91 6.91
C VAL A 252 6.07 -2.54 8.33
N GLN A 253 5.95 -1.23 8.58
CA GLN A 253 5.62 -0.66 9.90
C GLN A 253 4.37 0.21 9.74
N MET A 254 3.21 -0.42 9.72
CA MET A 254 1.90 0.22 9.49
C MET A 254 0.98 -0.07 10.68
N ASP A 255 1.40 0.40 11.86
CA ASP A 255 0.72 0.14 13.14
C ASP A 255 -0.07 1.36 13.65
N ASN A 256 -0.07 2.49 12.91
CA ASN A 256 -0.87 3.67 13.23
C ASN A 256 -2.32 3.47 12.77
N ASP A 257 -3.23 4.32 13.27
CA ASP A 257 -4.60 4.36 12.79
C ASP A 257 -4.64 4.59 11.27
N PRO A 258 -5.50 3.90 10.52
CA PRO A 258 -5.61 4.09 9.08
C PRO A 258 -6.25 5.43 8.75
N CYS A 259 -5.85 6.02 7.63
CA CYS A 259 -6.51 7.18 7.05
C CYS A 259 -7.75 6.79 6.25
N GLU A 260 -7.70 5.68 5.50
CA GLU A 260 -8.87 5.13 4.83
C GLU A 260 -9.66 4.26 5.82
N GLU A 261 -10.90 4.62 6.06
CA GLU A 261 -11.77 3.83 6.91
C GLU A 261 -11.97 2.42 6.40
N SER A 262 -12.13 1.49 7.33
CA SER A 262 -12.40 0.09 7.01
C SER A 262 -13.65 -0.02 6.13
N VAL A 263 -13.61 -0.89 5.14
CA VAL A 263 -14.82 -1.24 4.38
C VAL A 263 -15.83 -1.79 5.36
N ILE A 264 -16.97 -1.11 5.50
CA ILE A 264 -18.04 -1.57 6.37
C ILE A 264 -18.75 -2.72 5.66
N ASN A 265 -18.56 -3.92 6.18
CA ASN A 265 -19.21 -5.10 5.62
C ASN A 265 -20.72 -5.09 5.93
N PRO A 266 -21.57 -5.60 5.01
CA PRO A 266 -22.99 -5.81 5.28
C PRO A 266 -23.21 -6.60 6.56
N ALA A 267 -24.03 -6.08 7.47
CA ALA A 267 -24.34 -6.69 8.76
C ALA A 267 -25.81 -6.51 9.15
N GLY A 268 -26.28 -7.37 10.08
CA GLY A 268 -27.65 -7.42 10.55
C GLY A 268 -28.53 -8.39 9.75
N THR A 269 -29.74 -8.64 10.24
CA THR A 269 -30.77 -9.52 9.62
C THR A 269 -31.96 -8.74 9.07
N GLY A 270 -31.99 -7.42 9.28
CA GLY A 270 -33.08 -6.53 8.87
C GLY A 270 -34.31 -6.59 9.74
N THR A 271 -34.19 -7.12 10.96
CA THR A 271 -35.23 -7.09 11.98
C THR A 271 -35.10 -5.88 12.91
N GLN A 272 -36.11 -5.57 13.69
CA GLN A 272 -36.02 -4.46 14.65
C GLN A 272 -34.91 -4.64 15.68
N SER A 273 -34.71 -5.88 16.17
CA SER A 273 -33.68 -6.20 17.16
C SER A 273 -32.28 -6.32 16.58
N ASP A 274 -32.16 -6.53 15.26
CA ASP A 274 -30.92 -6.71 14.52
C ASP A 274 -31.05 -6.06 13.13
N PRO A 275 -31.12 -4.71 13.06
CA PRO A 275 -31.34 -3.98 11.81
C PRO A 275 -30.15 -4.14 10.86
N TYR A 276 -30.38 -4.09 9.56
CA TYR A 276 -29.32 -3.96 8.61
C TYR A 276 -28.54 -2.65 8.85
N ASN A 277 -27.22 -2.70 8.79
CA ASN A 277 -26.43 -1.50 8.57
C ASN A 277 -26.65 -0.97 7.13
N ILE A 278 -26.14 0.20 6.79
CA ILE A 278 -26.40 0.80 5.47
C ILE A 278 -25.78 -0.02 4.33
N ALA A 279 -24.59 -0.61 4.54
CA ALA A 279 -23.99 -1.52 3.57
C ALA A 279 -24.90 -2.75 3.28
N ALA A 280 -25.51 -3.33 4.31
CA ALA A 280 -26.48 -4.41 4.13
C ALA A 280 -27.78 -3.90 3.46
N GLY A 281 -28.25 -2.70 3.80
CA GLY A 281 -29.40 -2.08 3.17
C GLY A 281 -29.20 -1.87 1.65
N ILE A 282 -27.99 -1.49 1.24
CA ILE A 282 -27.58 -1.39 -0.17
C ILE A 282 -27.57 -2.77 -0.85
N ALA A 283 -26.96 -3.76 -0.20
CA ALA A 283 -26.82 -5.11 -0.75
C ALA A 283 -28.18 -5.86 -0.88
N ASN A 284 -29.17 -5.49 -0.08
CA ASN A 284 -30.48 -6.16 -0.03
C ASN A 284 -31.61 -5.33 -0.67
N GLN A 285 -31.31 -4.42 -1.59
CA GLN A 285 -32.34 -3.68 -2.34
C GLN A 285 -33.32 -4.64 -3.04
N GLY A 286 -34.59 -4.30 -3.03
CA GLY A 286 -35.68 -5.15 -3.57
C GLY A 286 -36.35 -6.03 -2.51
N THR A 287 -35.98 -5.91 -1.23
CA THR A 287 -36.64 -6.62 -0.13
C THR A 287 -37.62 -5.71 0.62
N ASP A 288 -38.73 -6.26 1.04
CA ASP A 288 -39.75 -5.56 1.80
C ASP A 288 -39.62 -5.84 3.29
N ASP A 289 -40.27 -5.02 4.14
CA ASP A 289 -40.41 -5.21 5.57
C ASP A 289 -39.09 -5.38 6.30
N LYS A 290 -38.20 -4.34 6.16
CA LYS A 290 -36.86 -4.33 6.72
C LYS A 290 -36.59 -3.12 7.61
N TRP A 291 -35.82 -3.37 8.67
CA TRP A 291 -35.20 -2.34 9.49
C TRP A 291 -33.77 -2.09 9.02
N ILE A 292 -33.42 -0.79 8.89
CA ILE A 292 -32.03 -0.35 8.69
C ILE A 292 -31.64 0.64 9.78
N THR A 293 -30.34 0.78 10.03
CA THR A 293 -29.80 1.78 10.96
C THR A 293 -28.55 2.46 10.37
N GLY A 294 -28.39 3.74 10.61
CA GLY A 294 -27.24 4.53 10.16
C GLY A 294 -27.29 5.95 10.65
N PHE A 295 -26.20 6.68 10.42
CA PHE A 295 -26.11 8.11 10.70
C PHE A 295 -26.85 8.91 9.65
N ILE A 296 -27.56 9.95 10.08
CA ILE A 296 -28.15 10.95 9.17
C ILE A 296 -27.05 11.87 8.69
N VAL A 297 -26.61 11.70 7.42
CA VAL A 297 -25.47 12.45 6.86
C VAL A 297 -25.88 13.58 5.93
N GLY A 298 -27.15 13.62 5.47
CA GLY A 298 -27.62 14.66 4.56
C GLY A 298 -29.06 14.47 4.12
N ALA A 299 -29.46 15.26 3.12
CA ALA A 299 -30.75 15.16 2.43
C ALA A 299 -30.61 15.56 0.95
N ALA A 300 -31.40 14.97 0.07
CA ALA A 300 -31.45 15.39 -1.33
C ALA A 300 -32.20 16.72 -1.51
N ASN A 301 -31.69 17.56 -2.39
CA ASN A 301 -32.27 18.85 -2.77
C ASN A 301 -33.40 18.71 -3.83
N ILE A 302 -33.69 17.47 -4.25
CA ILE A 302 -34.74 17.13 -5.19
C ILE A 302 -35.76 16.17 -4.54
N ALA A 303 -37.03 16.35 -4.86
CA ALA A 303 -38.12 15.49 -4.36
C ALA A 303 -38.53 14.40 -5.35
N THR A 304 -38.18 14.54 -6.61
CA THR A 304 -38.51 13.62 -7.71
C THR A 304 -37.35 13.56 -8.73
N GLY A 305 -37.35 12.53 -9.58
CA GLY A 305 -36.27 12.33 -10.54
C GLY A 305 -35.12 11.47 -9.98
N SER A 306 -33.90 11.76 -10.41
CA SER A 306 -32.69 11.00 -10.02
C SER A 306 -31.56 11.94 -9.61
N ILE A 307 -30.84 11.58 -8.55
CA ILE A 307 -29.60 12.24 -8.14
C ILE A 307 -28.51 11.85 -9.15
N THR A 308 -27.99 12.85 -9.88
CA THR A 308 -26.98 12.69 -10.93
C THR A 308 -25.66 13.38 -10.62
N ASN A 309 -25.65 14.28 -9.64
CA ASN A 309 -24.45 15.01 -9.19
C ASN A 309 -24.61 15.49 -7.73
N ASP A 310 -23.50 15.84 -7.08
CA ASP A 310 -23.46 16.25 -5.67
C ASP A 310 -24.17 17.57 -5.37
N SER A 311 -24.34 18.48 -6.35
CA SER A 311 -25.07 19.73 -6.11
C SER A 311 -26.56 19.51 -5.79
N GLN A 312 -27.07 18.30 -6.04
CA GLN A 312 -28.42 17.87 -5.70
C GLN A 312 -28.55 17.33 -4.27
N ILE A 313 -27.47 17.40 -3.47
CA ILE A 313 -27.42 16.91 -2.09
C ILE A 313 -26.94 18.01 -1.17
N SER A 314 -27.59 18.14 -0.02
CA SER A 314 -27.09 18.91 1.13
C SER A 314 -26.49 17.95 2.14
N TRP A 315 -25.15 17.95 2.26
CA TRP A 315 -24.43 17.16 3.25
C TRP A 315 -24.33 17.81 4.64
N GLY A 316 -25.02 18.95 4.84
CA GLY A 316 -25.05 19.69 6.08
C GLY A 316 -23.93 20.75 6.22
N PRO A 317 -23.93 21.58 7.27
CA PRO A 317 -24.96 21.66 8.32
C PRO A 317 -26.20 22.48 7.92
N THR A 318 -26.30 22.97 6.67
CA THR A 318 -27.41 23.85 6.23
C THR A 318 -28.36 23.10 5.30
N PHE A 319 -29.68 23.12 5.62
CA PHE A 319 -30.72 22.43 4.85
C PHE A 319 -31.84 23.39 4.55
N THR A 320 -31.83 24.05 3.39
CA THR A 320 -32.78 25.14 3.03
C THR A 320 -33.81 24.75 1.97
N GLU A 321 -33.53 23.69 1.22
CA GLU A 321 -34.39 23.26 0.11
C GLU A 321 -35.69 22.60 0.60
N ASN A 322 -36.81 22.85 -0.08
CA ASN A 322 -38.08 22.20 0.25
C ASN A 322 -38.05 20.68 0.10
N ALA A 323 -37.18 20.16 -0.77
CA ALA A 323 -36.97 18.71 -0.90
C ALA A 323 -36.40 18.06 0.36
N ASN A 324 -35.63 18.80 1.19
CA ASN A 324 -35.03 18.28 2.43
C ASN A 324 -36.08 17.89 3.49
N ILE A 325 -37.36 18.22 3.32
CA ILE A 325 -38.44 17.72 4.17
C ILE A 325 -38.98 16.35 3.75
N THR A 326 -38.67 15.90 2.53
CA THR A 326 -39.23 14.67 1.94
C THR A 326 -38.32 13.47 2.09
N ASN A 327 -37.06 13.67 2.46
CA ASN A 327 -36.05 12.64 2.51
C ASN A 327 -34.92 12.97 3.47
N ILE A 328 -34.18 11.95 3.83
CA ILE A 328 -32.88 12.02 4.49
C ILE A 328 -31.95 10.99 3.87
N ILE A 329 -30.66 11.15 4.06
CA ILE A 329 -29.62 10.23 3.57
C ILE A 329 -28.94 9.60 4.78
N LEU A 330 -28.89 8.27 4.81
CA LEU A 330 -28.23 7.49 5.85
C LEU A 330 -26.94 6.87 5.33
N ALA A 331 -25.92 6.85 6.18
CA ALA A 331 -24.67 6.17 5.96
C ALA A 331 -24.20 5.43 7.22
N ASP A 332 -23.29 4.48 7.04
CA ASP A 332 -22.66 3.77 8.16
C ASP A 332 -21.58 4.63 8.84
N ASN A 333 -21.00 5.60 8.13
CA ASN A 333 -20.06 6.57 8.65
C ASN A 333 -20.70 7.96 8.71
N VAL A 334 -20.49 8.65 9.82
CA VAL A 334 -21.03 10.01 10.08
C VAL A 334 -20.51 11.06 9.09
N ASP A 335 -19.31 10.87 8.56
CA ASP A 335 -18.65 11.76 7.61
C ASP A 335 -18.77 11.34 6.14
N GLU A 336 -19.55 10.28 5.83
CA GLU A 336 -19.73 9.79 4.46
C GLU A 336 -20.32 10.87 3.53
N ARG A 337 -19.75 10.99 2.34
CA ARG A 337 -20.18 11.94 1.29
C ARG A 337 -20.36 11.26 -0.09
N ASP A 338 -20.09 9.97 -0.19
CA ASP A 338 -20.38 9.21 -1.41
C ASP A 338 -21.80 8.66 -1.36
N ILE A 339 -22.69 9.23 -2.19
CA ILE A 339 -24.10 8.81 -2.27
C ILE A 339 -24.26 7.32 -2.63
N ASN A 340 -23.27 6.68 -3.26
CA ASN A 340 -23.32 5.26 -3.60
C ASN A 340 -23.06 4.35 -2.39
N LYS A 341 -22.53 4.91 -1.29
CA LYS A 341 -22.39 4.26 0.02
C LYS A 341 -23.53 4.59 0.99
N CYS A 342 -24.60 5.21 0.49
CA CYS A 342 -25.72 5.69 1.28
C CYS A 342 -27.05 5.05 0.87
N VAL A 343 -28.03 5.15 1.78
CA VAL A 343 -29.45 4.84 1.50
C VAL A 343 -30.25 6.12 1.62
N VAL A 344 -31.00 6.47 0.56
CA VAL A 344 -31.93 7.61 0.57
C VAL A 344 -33.28 7.16 1.13
N VAL A 345 -33.66 7.68 2.28
CA VAL A 345 -34.88 7.32 2.99
C VAL A 345 -35.99 8.32 2.64
N TYR A 346 -37.09 7.86 2.11
CA TYR A 346 -38.29 8.66 1.89
C TYR A 346 -39.02 8.92 3.19
N LEU A 347 -39.44 10.15 3.41
CA LEU A 347 -40.22 10.59 4.58
C LEU A 347 -41.67 10.93 4.14
N PRO A 348 -42.64 10.00 4.18
CA PRO A 348 -44.01 10.26 3.81
C PRO A 348 -44.69 11.23 4.78
N SER A 349 -45.63 12.07 4.25
CA SER A 349 -46.37 13.05 5.05
C SER A 349 -47.51 12.45 5.86
N ASP A 350 -47.96 11.28 5.45
CA ASP A 350 -49.16 10.58 5.94
C ASP A 350 -48.85 9.35 6.80
N ALA A 351 -47.55 9.10 7.07
CA ALA A 351 -47.19 7.98 7.95
C ALA A 351 -47.71 8.21 9.38
N PRO A 352 -48.34 7.22 10.01
CA PRO A 352 -48.87 7.32 11.37
C PRO A 352 -47.80 7.67 12.40
N SER A 353 -46.55 7.28 12.18
CA SER A 353 -45.39 7.57 13.05
C SER A 353 -44.97 9.04 13.06
N GLY A 354 -45.45 9.83 12.09
CA GLY A 354 -44.97 11.22 11.93
C GLY A 354 -43.52 11.32 11.50
N ILE A 355 -42.97 10.31 10.81
CA ILE A 355 -41.55 10.25 10.43
C ILE A 355 -41.08 11.50 9.63
N ARG A 356 -41.99 12.21 8.95
CA ARG A 356 -41.66 13.47 8.29
C ARG A 356 -41.12 14.52 9.26
N ASN A 357 -41.45 14.46 10.52
CA ASN A 357 -41.01 15.44 11.53
C ASN A 357 -39.52 15.28 11.89
N ILE A 358 -38.81 14.29 11.36
CA ILE A 358 -37.34 14.19 11.55
C ILE A 358 -36.56 14.86 10.41
N ASN A 359 -37.23 15.49 9.43
CA ASN A 359 -36.60 16.11 8.28
C ASN A 359 -35.55 17.17 8.69
N LEU A 360 -34.51 17.32 7.85
CA LEU A 360 -33.39 18.18 8.19
C LEU A 360 -33.64 19.67 7.94
N LYS A 361 -34.66 20.04 7.14
CA LYS A 361 -34.99 21.45 6.93
C LYS A 361 -35.57 22.12 8.18
N ASP A 362 -36.49 21.44 8.82
CA ASP A 362 -37.15 21.94 10.01
C ASP A 362 -36.41 21.55 11.30
N HIS A 363 -35.63 20.47 11.24
CA HIS A 363 -34.90 19.87 12.34
C HIS A 363 -33.42 19.61 11.99
N PRO A 364 -32.60 20.63 11.71
CA PRO A 364 -31.19 20.45 11.35
C PRO A 364 -30.36 19.81 12.47
N GLU A 365 -30.83 19.88 13.72
CA GLU A 365 -30.23 19.18 14.88
C GLU A 365 -30.28 17.67 14.82
N ASN A 366 -31.03 17.09 13.87
CA ASN A 366 -31.05 15.64 13.61
C ASN A 366 -29.88 15.17 12.74
N TRP A 367 -29.17 16.10 12.12
CA TRP A 367 -27.95 15.78 11.36
C TRP A 367 -26.91 15.14 12.30
N HIS A 368 -26.27 14.07 11.84
CA HIS A 368 -25.34 13.21 12.57
C HIS A 368 -25.94 12.34 13.69
N LYS A 369 -27.24 12.39 13.95
CA LYS A 369 -27.91 11.42 14.82
C LYS A 369 -28.03 10.06 14.16
N VAL A 370 -28.13 9.02 14.98
CA VAL A 370 -28.40 7.66 14.52
C VAL A 370 -29.91 7.48 14.35
N LEU A 371 -30.32 7.13 13.15
CA LEU A 371 -31.67 6.74 12.85
C LEU A 371 -31.75 5.25 12.62
N LYS A 372 -32.74 4.60 13.25
CA LYS A 372 -33.19 3.25 12.94
C LYS A 372 -34.60 3.36 12.36
N VAL A 373 -34.82 2.82 11.16
CA VAL A 373 -36.05 3.06 10.40
C VAL A 373 -36.52 1.77 9.70
N HIS A 374 -37.85 1.61 9.68
CA HIS A 374 -38.56 0.49 9.07
C HIS A 374 -39.22 0.89 7.76
N GLY A 375 -39.15 0.00 6.75
CA GLY A 375 -39.76 0.22 5.45
C GLY A 375 -39.36 -0.83 4.42
N ASN A 376 -39.56 -0.49 3.16
CA ASN A 376 -39.21 -1.34 2.03
C ASN A 376 -37.93 -0.82 1.35
N LEU A 377 -36.94 -1.69 1.18
CA LEU A 377 -35.68 -1.37 0.48
C LEU A 377 -35.93 -1.30 -1.02
N LYS A 378 -36.26 -0.13 -1.52
CA LYS A 378 -36.60 0.16 -2.91
C LYS A 378 -35.88 1.43 -3.36
N ALA A 379 -35.32 1.42 -4.57
CA ALA A 379 -34.65 2.58 -5.16
C ALA A 379 -35.50 3.85 -5.01
N PHE A 380 -34.87 4.92 -4.54
CA PHE A 380 -35.47 6.24 -4.42
C PHE A 380 -34.51 7.29 -4.94
N LEU A 381 -35.04 8.24 -5.72
CA LEU A 381 -34.24 9.26 -6.42
C LEU A 381 -33.07 8.68 -7.23
N GLY A 382 -33.26 7.50 -7.82
CA GLY A 382 -32.24 6.83 -8.66
C GLY A 382 -31.06 6.22 -7.91
N LYS A 383 -31.15 6.14 -6.58
CA LYS A 383 -30.11 5.57 -5.70
C LYS A 383 -30.71 4.42 -4.85
N SER A 384 -29.83 3.68 -4.16
CA SER A 384 -30.27 2.77 -3.12
C SER A 384 -31.17 3.50 -2.14
N GLY A 385 -32.35 3.00 -1.87
CA GLY A 385 -33.35 3.75 -1.12
C GLY A 385 -34.20 2.89 -0.20
N MET A 386 -35.01 3.58 0.61
CA MET A 386 -36.07 2.99 1.44
C MET A 386 -37.34 3.82 1.27
N LYS A 387 -38.46 3.14 1.01
CA LYS A 387 -39.81 3.69 0.86
C LYS A 387 -40.78 3.03 1.84
N ASP A 388 -42.01 3.54 1.82
CA ASP A 388 -43.08 3.03 2.66
C ASP A 388 -42.68 3.02 4.15
N THR A 389 -41.91 4.02 4.56
CA THR A 389 -41.39 4.13 5.91
C THR A 389 -42.51 4.46 6.90
N ASN A 390 -42.62 3.68 7.97
CA ASN A 390 -43.76 3.74 8.88
C ASN A 390 -43.42 3.74 10.38
N GLU A 391 -42.23 3.28 10.75
CA GLU A 391 -41.73 3.27 12.13
C GLU A 391 -40.27 3.74 12.19
N TYR A 392 -39.88 4.39 13.29
CA TYR A 392 -38.50 4.81 13.49
C TYR A 392 -38.12 4.96 14.96
N GLU A 393 -36.83 4.89 15.25
CA GLU A 393 -36.19 5.25 16.52
C GLU A 393 -35.04 6.22 16.19
N LEU A 394 -35.01 7.40 16.83
CA LEU A 394 -33.99 8.44 16.63
C LEU A 394 -33.22 8.64 17.94
N ASN A 395 -31.88 8.46 17.90
CA ASN A 395 -30.98 8.53 19.05
C ASN A 395 -29.92 9.61 18.89
#